data_c35f31acd9f9054780717fc1fcdf98f3
#
_entry.id   c35f31acd9f9054780717fc1fcdf98f3
#
_cell.length_a   1.000
_cell.length_b   1.000
_cell.length_c   1.000
_cell.angle_alpha   90.00
_cell.angle_beta   90.00
_cell.angle_gamma   90.00
#
_symmetry.space_group_name_H-M   'P 1'
#
loop_
_entity.id
_entity.type
_entity.pdbx_description
1 polymer ?
#
loop_
_entity_poly.entity_id
_entity_poly.type
_entity_poly.pdbx_seq_one_letter_code
_entity_poly.pdbx_strand_id
1 'polypeptide(L)'
;YNATPEIASRAYDANRDGFVISGGGSILVLEEYEHAKARGATIIAELTGYGATSDGYDMVQPSGEGAVRCMQMALAEHGGDVDYINAHGTSTPVGDTRELEAIKTAFAGKTVPPISSTKSLTGHALGAAGSNEAIYSLLMLQNQFLAASAHIETLDPNAGDLPILRESREQPLNAVMSNSFGFGGTNATLIFSRVQD
;
A
#
# COMPACT_ATOMS: atom_id res chain seq x y z
N TYR A 1 -0.19 -23.35 -5.93
CA TYR A 1 1.26 -23.08 -6.05
C TYR A 1 2.13 -23.80 -5.01
N ASN A 2 1.62 -24.82 -4.32
CA ASN A 2 2.42 -25.57 -3.34
C ASN A 2 3.67 -26.25 -3.95
N ALA A 3 3.66 -26.55 -5.25
CA ALA A 3 4.81 -27.11 -5.95
C ALA A 3 5.82 -26.06 -6.42
N THR A 4 5.45 -24.78 -6.40
CA THR A 4 6.26 -23.63 -6.86
C THR A 4 6.07 -22.45 -5.89
N PRO A 5 6.45 -22.62 -4.59
CA PRO A 5 6.14 -21.65 -3.55
C PRO A 5 6.81 -20.30 -3.77
N GLU A 6 7.92 -20.27 -4.48
CA GLU A 6 8.69 -19.05 -4.79
C GLU A 6 7.91 -18.03 -5.65
N ILE A 7 6.87 -18.47 -6.36
CA ILE A 7 6.02 -17.62 -7.20
C ILE A 7 4.56 -17.59 -6.73
N ALA A 8 4.28 -18.11 -5.54
CA ALA A 8 2.91 -18.27 -5.05
C ALA A 8 2.24 -16.92 -4.72
N SER A 9 2.98 -15.99 -4.11
CA SER A 9 2.48 -14.63 -3.86
C SER A 9 2.65 -13.79 -5.13
N ARG A 10 1.53 -13.48 -5.80
CA ARG A 10 1.51 -12.88 -7.14
C ARG A 10 0.36 -11.89 -7.33
N ALA A 11 0.32 -10.86 -6.48
CA ALA A 11 -0.72 -9.85 -6.53
C ALA A 11 -0.91 -9.29 -7.95
N TYR A 12 -2.16 -9.19 -8.38
CA TYR A 12 -2.60 -8.70 -9.70
C TYR A 12 -2.33 -9.65 -10.90
N ASP A 13 -1.72 -10.80 -10.68
CA ASP A 13 -1.64 -11.81 -11.75
C ASP A 13 -3.01 -12.47 -11.95
N ALA A 14 -3.35 -12.78 -13.21
CA ALA A 14 -4.61 -13.41 -13.59
C ALA A 14 -4.80 -14.80 -12.96
N ASN A 15 -3.71 -15.52 -12.67
CA ASN A 15 -3.71 -16.86 -12.11
C ASN A 15 -3.44 -16.91 -10.60
N ARG A 16 -3.51 -15.76 -9.90
CA ARG A 16 -3.37 -15.73 -8.43
C ARG A 16 -4.48 -16.55 -7.76
N ASP A 17 -4.18 -17.24 -6.70
CA ASP A 17 -5.11 -18.14 -6.04
C ASP A 17 -5.18 -17.99 -4.51
N GLY A 18 -4.60 -16.95 -3.97
CA GLY A 18 -4.66 -16.66 -2.54
C GLY A 18 -3.39 -16.02 -1.99
N PHE A 19 -3.46 -15.57 -0.74
CA PHE A 19 -2.33 -14.98 -0.06
C PHE A 19 -1.38 -16.03 0.51
N VAL A 20 -0.11 -15.67 0.60
CA VAL A 20 0.93 -16.47 1.24
C VAL A 20 1.23 -15.86 2.60
N ILE A 21 1.00 -16.60 3.68
CA ILE A 21 1.32 -16.16 5.05
C ILE A 21 2.84 -16.05 5.21
N SER A 22 3.28 -14.97 5.82
CA SER A 22 4.68 -14.78 6.22
C SER A 22 4.77 -14.29 7.66
N GLY A 23 5.99 -14.12 8.16
CA GLY A 23 6.27 -13.54 9.46
C GLY A 23 6.90 -12.16 9.34
N GLY A 24 6.97 -11.46 10.46
CA GLY A 24 7.67 -10.19 10.54
C GLY A 24 7.33 -9.43 11.81
N GLY A 25 8.05 -8.35 12.03
CA GLY A 25 7.83 -7.40 13.10
C GLY A 25 8.62 -6.14 12.82
N SER A 26 8.01 -5.00 13.08
CA SER A 26 8.63 -3.71 12.84
C SER A 26 8.09 -2.66 13.80
N ILE A 27 8.87 -1.64 14.02
CA ILE A 27 8.54 -0.51 14.89
C ILE A 27 8.85 0.78 14.13
N LEU A 28 7.88 1.69 14.10
CA LEU A 28 8.08 3.07 13.68
C LEU A 28 8.00 3.97 14.91
N VAL A 29 8.96 4.86 15.06
CA VAL A 29 8.92 5.89 16.11
C VAL A 29 8.26 7.11 15.52
N LEU A 30 7.10 7.46 16.04
CA LEU A 30 6.37 8.68 15.70
C LEU A 30 6.68 9.73 16.77
N GLU A 31 6.99 10.93 16.31
CA GLU A 31 7.39 12.04 17.18
C GLU A 31 6.86 13.35 16.59
N GLU A 32 6.48 14.28 17.45
CA GLU A 32 6.07 15.60 17.00
C GLU A 32 7.26 16.31 16.34
N TYR A 33 6.99 17.00 15.22
CA TYR A 33 8.02 17.53 14.33
C TYR A 33 9.00 18.50 15.02
N GLU A 34 8.49 19.51 15.74
CA GLU A 34 9.34 20.49 16.41
C GLU A 34 10.12 19.87 17.58
N HIS A 35 9.54 18.87 18.26
CA HIS A 35 10.25 18.11 19.28
C HIS A 35 11.42 17.34 18.67
N ALA A 36 11.20 16.64 17.57
CA ALA A 36 12.26 15.90 16.85
C ALA A 36 13.39 16.84 16.40
N LYS A 37 13.05 17.98 15.82
CA LYS A 37 14.02 19.02 15.42
C LYS A 37 14.81 19.59 16.61
N ALA A 38 14.14 19.91 17.71
CA ALA A 38 14.76 20.51 18.89
C ALA A 38 15.85 19.62 19.51
N ARG A 39 15.68 18.28 19.43
CA ARG A 39 16.69 17.34 19.92
C ARG A 39 17.71 16.88 18.84
N GLY A 40 17.65 17.45 17.64
CA GLY A 40 18.54 17.13 16.53
C GLY A 40 18.33 15.73 15.91
N ALA A 41 17.11 15.22 15.94
CA ALA A 41 16.79 13.94 15.33
C ALA A 41 16.93 13.99 13.80
N THR A 42 17.35 12.87 13.20
CA THR A 42 17.20 12.67 11.76
C THR A 42 15.75 12.28 11.48
N ILE A 43 15.00 13.19 10.87
CA ILE A 43 13.61 12.94 10.48
C ILE A 43 13.62 12.22 9.14
N ILE A 44 13.03 11.02 9.08
CA ILE A 44 13.00 10.17 7.88
C ILE A 44 11.97 10.69 6.88
N ALA A 45 10.77 10.98 7.37
CA ALA A 45 9.64 11.50 6.61
C ALA A 45 8.63 12.11 7.57
N GLU A 46 7.64 12.80 7.04
CA GLU A 46 6.46 13.25 7.77
C GLU A 46 5.29 12.32 7.46
N LEU A 47 4.51 11.96 8.48
CA LEU A 47 3.20 11.34 8.29
C LEU A 47 2.18 12.46 8.04
N THR A 48 1.85 12.67 6.78
CA THR A 48 1.04 13.83 6.34
C THR A 48 -0.40 13.47 6.01
N GLY A 49 -0.74 12.19 5.98
CA GLY A 49 -2.10 11.74 5.76
C GLY A 49 -2.40 10.44 6.50
N TYR A 50 -3.53 10.43 7.18
CA TYR A 50 -4.03 9.27 7.91
C TYR A 50 -5.52 9.06 7.64
N GLY A 51 -5.90 7.82 7.39
CA GLY A 51 -7.28 7.40 7.32
C GLY A 51 -7.49 6.08 8.04
N ALA A 52 -8.57 5.97 8.79
CA ALA A 52 -8.98 4.71 9.41
C ALA A 52 -10.50 4.61 9.36
N THR A 53 -11.00 3.47 8.90
CA THR A 53 -12.43 3.19 8.81
C THR A 53 -12.73 1.75 9.18
N SER A 54 -13.98 1.50 9.56
CA SER A 54 -14.53 0.16 9.65
C SER A 54 -15.82 0.11 8.84
N ASP A 55 -15.92 -0.84 7.91
CA ASP A 55 -17.13 -0.96 7.09
C ASP A 55 -18.12 -2.00 7.62
N GLY A 56 -17.66 -2.95 8.43
CA GLY A 56 -18.53 -3.94 9.07
C GLY A 56 -19.40 -4.76 8.12
N TYR A 57 -19.00 -4.86 6.87
CA TYR A 57 -19.81 -5.48 5.81
C TYR A 57 -19.84 -7.01 5.93
N ASP A 58 -18.64 -7.62 6.00
CA ASP A 58 -18.46 -9.07 6.10
C ASP A 58 -17.16 -9.37 6.85
N MET A 59 -17.05 -10.56 7.43
CA MET A 59 -15.85 -10.97 8.19
C MET A 59 -14.62 -11.08 7.31
N VAL A 60 -14.79 -11.51 6.06
CA VAL A 60 -13.67 -11.85 5.14
C VAL A 60 -13.71 -11.01 3.87
N GLN A 61 -14.90 -10.77 3.32
CA GLN A 61 -15.05 -10.04 2.05
C GLN A 61 -15.05 -8.53 2.26
N PRO A 62 -14.13 -7.78 1.63
CA PRO A 62 -14.14 -6.32 1.73
C PRO A 62 -15.34 -5.73 0.96
N SER A 63 -15.99 -4.71 1.53
CA SER A 63 -17.03 -3.95 0.82
C SER A 63 -16.46 -3.11 -0.30
N GLY A 64 -15.20 -2.66 -0.14
CA GLY A 64 -14.55 -1.64 -0.96
C GLY A 64 -14.91 -0.21 -0.55
N GLU A 65 -16.09 0.03 0.01
CA GLU A 65 -16.54 1.36 0.43
C GLU A 65 -15.69 1.92 1.58
N GLY A 66 -15.41 1.10 2.60
CA GLY A 66 -14.55 1.47 3.70
C GLY A 66 -13.13 1.84 3.25
N ALA A 67 -12.58 1.10 2.28
CA ALA A 67 -11.29 1.40 1.68
C ALA A 67 -11.30 2.74 0.93
N VAL A 68 -12.36 3.03 0.17
CA VAL A 68 -12.53 4.34 -0.51
C VAL A 68 -12.52 5.48 0.51
N ARG A 69 -13.35 5.42 1.54
CA ARG A 69 -13.40 6.45 2.58
C ARG A 69 -12.06 6.61 3.29
N CYS A 70 -11.41 5.50 3.61
CA CYS A 70 -10.12 5.48 4.28
C CYS A 70 -9.07 6.24 3.46
N MET A 71 -8.92 5.93 2.18
CA MET A 71 -8.00 6.63 1.28
C MET A 71 -8.38 8.11 1.11
N GLN A 72 -9.67 8.42 0.96
CA GLN A 72 -10.13 9.80 0.82
C GLN A 72 -9.83 10.65 2.07
N MET A 73 -9.96 10.08 3.28
CA MET A 73 -9.58 10.77 4.51
C MET A 73 -8.08 11.11 4.50
N ALA A 74 -7.23 10.14 4.21
CA ALA A 74 -5.78 10.36 4.15
C ALA A 74 -5.39 11.38 3.07
N LEU A 75 -6.00 11.31 1.88
CA LEU A 75 -5.77 12.26 0.78
C LEU A 75 -6.23 13.68 1.14
N ALA A 76 -7.35 13.82 1.84
CA ALA A 76 -7.86 15.12 2.27
C ALA A 76 -6.96 15.77 3.32
N GLU A 77 -6.42 15.00 4.25
CA GLU A 77 -5.47 15.49 5.26
C GLU A 77 -4.12 15.86 4.62
N HIS A 78 -3.60 15.03 3.72
CA HIS A 78 -2.36 15.29 3.00
C HIS A 78 -2.44 16.54 2.12
N GLY A 79 -3.56 16.74 1.42
CA GLY A 79 -3.83 17.93 0.60
C GLY A 79 -3.02 18.04 -0.69
N GLY A 80 -2.08 17.13 -0.96
CA GLY A 80 -1.20 17.11 -2.12
C GLY A 80 -1.39 15.90 -3.03
N ASP A 81 -0.47 15.75 -3.98
CA ASP A 81 -0.38 14.60 -4.85
C ASP A 81 0.43 13.48 -4.20
N VAL A 82 0.13 12.24 -4.58
CA VAL A 82 0.84 11.04 -4.16
C VAL A 82 1.54 10.43 -5.37
N ASP A 83 2.80 10.07 -5.21
CA ASP A 83 3.64 9.56 -6.31
C ASP A 83 3.64 8.02 -6.44
N TYR A 84 3.15 7.31 -5.41
CA TYR A 84 3.14 5.87 -5.37
C TYR A 84 2.14 5.33 -4.34
N ILE A 85 1.53 4.17 -4.64
CA ILE A 85 0.69 3.40 -3.72
C ILE A 85 1.31 2.02 -3.48
N ASN A 86 1.70 1.74 -2.22
CA ASN A 86 1.92 0.38 -1.74
C ASN A 86 0.56 -0.17 -1.31
N ALA A 87 -0.04 -0.94 -2.17
CA ALA A 87 -1.37 -1.47 -1.96
C ALA A 87 -1.38 -2.64 -0.97
N HIS A 88 -2.54 -2.90 -0.38
CA HIS A 88 -2.72 -4.09 0.45
C HIS A 88 -2.51 -5.37 -0.36
N GLY A 89 -3.01 -5.44 -1.58
CA GLY A 89 -2.74 -6.43 -2.63
C GLY A 89 -2.27 -7.80 -2.14
N THR A 90 -3.20 -8.63 -1.68
CA THR A 90 -2.88 -9.89 -0.97
C THR A 90 -2.70 -11.10 -1.89
N SER A 91 -2.75 -10.91 -3.22
CA SER A 91 -2.76 -12.03 -4.18
C SER A 91 -4.05 -12.85 -4.12
N THR A 92 -5.15 -12.26 -3.67
CA THR A 92 -6.46 -12.91 -3.66
C THR A 92 -7.30 -12.45 -4.85
N PRO A 93 -8.06 -13.34 -5.51
CA PRO A 93 -8.86 -12.98 -6.69
C PRO A 93 -9.83 -11.84 -6.42
N VAL A 94 -10.51 -11.85 -5.27
CA VAL A 94 -11.51 -10.85 -4.91
C VAL A 94 -10.88 -9.61 -4.29
N GLY A 95 -9.94 -9.79 -3.36
CA GLY A 95 -9.34 -8.69 -2.59
C GLY A 95 -8.61 -7.70 -3.47
N ASP A 96 -7.74 -8.18 -4.34
CA ASP A 96 -6.94 -7.35 -5.25
C ASP A 96 -7.85 -6.52 -6.18
N THR A 97 -8.88 -7.16 -6.78
CA THR A 97 -9.81 -6.47 -7.67
C THR A 97 -10.61 -5.39 -6.94
N ARG A 98 -11.11 -5.69 -5.74
CA ARG A 98 -11.86 -4.73 -4.92
C ARG A 98 -11.02 -3.53 -4.51
N GLU A 99 -9.76 -3.76 -4.17
CA GLU A 99 -8.86 -2.67 -3.84
C GLU A 99 -8.57 -1.78 -5.06
N LEU A 100 -8.35 -2.35 -6.23
CA LEU A 100 -8.15 -1.58 -7.46
C LEU A 100 -9.38 -0.72 -7.81
N GLU A 101 -10.59 -1.25 -7.65
CA GLU A 101 -11.84 -0.50 -7.81
C GLU A 101 -11.92 0.66 -6.79
N ALA A 102 -11.53 0.40 -5.54
CA ALA A 102 -11.51 1.41 -4.49
C ALA A 102 -10.48 2.51 -4.76
N ILE A 103 -9.27 2.16 -5.21
CA ILE A 103 -8.24 3.14 -5.62
C ILE A 103 -8.76 4.01 -6.76
N LYS A 104 -9.31 3.41 -7.81
CA LYS A 104 -9.88 4.15 -8.94
C LYS A 104 -10.96 5.14 -8.48
N THR A 105 -11.78 4.75 -7.53
CA THR A 105 -12.84 5.60 -6.97
C THR A 105 -12.26 6.72 -6.09
N ALA A 106 -11.30 6.41 -5.22
CA ALA A 106 -10.68 7.39 -4.33
C ALA A 106 -9.91 8.47 -5.09
N PHE A 107 -9.33 8.11 -6.24
CA PHE A 107 -8.60 9.03 -7.13
C PHE A 107 -9.46 9.59 -8.27
N ALA A 108 -10.79 9.48 -8.21
CA ALA A 108 -11.65 10.03 -9.26
C ALA A 108 -11.37 11.53 -9.51
N GLY A 109 -11.08 11.88 -10.76
CA GLY A 109 -10.70 13.24 -11.16
C GLY A 109 -9.23 13.61 -10.92
N LYS A 110 -8.41 12.66 -10.43
CA LYS A 110 -6.96 12.81 -10.27
C LYS A 110 -6.23 11.72 -11.06
N THR A 111 -4.94 11.90 -11.30
CA THR A 111 -4.10 10.84 -11.85
C THR A 111 -3.84 9.78 -10.78
N VAL A 112 -4.11 8.53 -11.08
CA VAL A 112 -3.74 7.41 -10.22
C VAL A 112 -2.22 7.21 -10.34
N PRO A 113 -1.46 7.25 -9.23
CA PRO A 113 -0.01 7.01 -9.28
C PRO A 113 0.30 5.53 -9.49
N PRO A 114 1.56 5.17 -9.79
CA PRO A 114 2.01 3.78 -9.87
C PRO A 114 1.61 2.98 -8.62
N ILE A 115 1.14 1.76 -8.84
CA ILE A 115 0.65 0.84 -7.80
C ILE A 115 1.50 -0.42 -7.79
N SER A 116 1.93 -0.87 -6.63
CA SER A 116 2.42 -2.25 -6.47
C SER A 116 2.04 -2.82 -5.10
N SER A 117 2.18 -4.12 -4.94
CA SER A 117 2.09 -4.78 -3.64
C SER A 117 3.41 -5.45 -3.32
N THR A 118 4.05 -5.00 -2.24
CA THR A 118 5.27 -5.63 -1.73
C THR A 118 5.02 -7.03 -1.18
N LYS A 119 3.76 -7.42 -0.92
CA LYS A 119 3.41 -8.78 -0.52
C LYS A 119 3.72 -9.84 -1.57
N SER A 120 3.86 -9.46 -2.84
CA SER A 120 4.36 -10.38 -3.87
C SER A 120 5.80 -10.82 -3.64
N LEU A 121 6.58 -10.04 -2.87
CA LEU A 121 7.97 -10.33 -2.49
C LEU A 121 8.09 -10.90 -1.07
N THR A 122 7.26 -10.42 -0.14
CA THR A 122 7.43 -10.69 1.30
C THR A 122 6.38 -11.65 1.87
N GLY A 123 5.32 -11.93 1.13
CA GLY A 123 4.13 -12.55 1.68
C GLY A 123 3.34 -11.60 2.59
N HIS A 124 2.33 -12.12 3.25
CA HIS A 124 1.43 -11.38 4.12
C HIS A 124 1.75 -11.65 5.59
N ALA A 125 2.39 -10.71 6.25
CA ALA A 125 2.80 -10.80 7.66
C ALA A 125 1.66 -10.52 8.67
N LEU A 126 0.40 -10.58 8.23
CA LEU A 126 -0.81 -10.40 9.06
C LEU A 126 -0.77 -9.10 9.86
N GLY A 127 -0.82 -9.17 11.20
CA GLY A 127 -0.80 -8.02 12.08
C GLY A 127 0.45 -7.13 11.99
N ALA A 128 1.56 -7.65 11.46
CA ALA A 128 2.77 -6.87 11.20
C ALA A 128 2.84 -6.27 9.80
N ALA A 129 1.91 -6.63 8.89
CA ALA A 129 1.98 -6.22 7.49
C ALA A 129 1.99 -4.70 7.33
N GLY A 130 1.11 -3.98 8.03
CA GLY A 130 0.99 -2.52 7.88
C GLY A 130 2.26 -1.77 8.29
N SER A 131 2.89 -2.14 9.41
CA SER A 131 4.14 -1.50 9.84
C SER A 131 5.33 -1.89 8.95
N ASN A 132 5.41 -3.13 8.48
CA ASN A 132 6.44 -3.57 7.53
C ASN A 132 6.31 -2.77 6.21
N GLU A 133 5.10 -2.65 5.68
CA GLU A 133 4.82 -1.95 4.42
C GLU A 133 5.03 -0.44 4.52
N ALA A 134 4.74 0.15 5.68
CA ALA A 134 5.12 1.52 5.97
C ALA A 134 6.65 1.71 5.87
N ILE A 135 7.44 0.79 6.45
CA ILE A 135 8.91 0.84 6.35
C ILE A 135 9.37 0.65 4.90
N TYR A 136 8.79 -0.29 4.14
CA TYR A 136 9.14 -0.46 2.73
C TYR A 136 8.83 0.79 1.92
N SER A 137 7.69 1.44 2.18
CA SER A 137 7.31 2.70 1.54
C SER A 137 8.28 3.83 1.89
N LEU A 138 8.72 3.92 3.14
CA LEU A 138 9.74 4.87 3.58
C LEU A 138 11.10 4.63 2.93
N LEU A 139 11.52 3.36 2.79
CA LEU A 139 12.75 3.00 2.09
C LEU A 139 12.68 3.38 0.60
N MET A 140 11.54 3.18 -0.06
CA MET A 140 11.32 3.62 -1.44
C MET A 140 11.39 5.15 -1.55
N LEU A 141 10.73 5.87 -0.63
CA LEU A 141 10.75 7.33 -0.57
C LEU A 141 12.17 7.89 -0.37
N GLN A 142 12.94 7.31 0.56
CA GLN A 142 14.32 7.74 0.83
C GLN A 142 15.29 7.48 -0.32
N ASN A 143 15.15 6.32 -0.96
CA ASN A 143 16.08 5.87 -2.00
C ASN A 143 15.57 6.15 -3.42
N GLN A 144 14.42 6.82 -3.56
CA GLN A 144 13.88 7.30 -4.83
C GLN A 144 13.70 6.17 -5.87
N PHE A 145 13.17 5.04 -5.43
CA PHE A 145 12.83 3.92 -6.31
C PHE A 145 11.46 3.33 -5.99
N LEU A 146 10.93 2.57 -6.91
CA LEU A 146 9.67 1.82 -6.75
C LEU A 146 9.94 0.34 -6.91
N ALA A 147 9.50 -0.45 -5.93
CA ALA A 147 9.48 -1.91 -6.02
C ALA A 147 8.26 -2.38 -6.81
N ALA A 148 8.47 -3.32 -7.72
CA ALA A 148 7.37 -3.91 -8.49
C ALA A 148 6.54 -4.92 -7.67
N SER A 149 5.32 -5.19 -8.15
CA SER A 149 4.64 -6.45 -7.84
C SER A 149 5.32 -7.57 -8.61
N ALA A 150 5.94 -8.50 -7.90
CA ALA A 150 6.62 -9.64 -8.51
C ALA A 150 5.62 -10.67 -9.06
N HIS A 151 6.10 -11.54 -9.95
CA HIS A 151 5.42 -12.73 -10.45
C HIS A 151 4.15 -12.47 -11.26
N ILE A 152 3.96 -11.28 -11.82
CA ILE A 152 2.88 -11.01 -12.78
C ILE A 152 3.33 -11.51 -14.16
N GLU A 153 2.90 -12.69 -14.54
CA GLU A 153 3.07 -13.23 -15.90
C GLU A 153 2.01 -12.65 -16.84
N THR A 154 0.76 -12.70 -16.38
CA THR A 154 -0.40 -12.14 -17.10
C THR A 154 -1.15 -11.22 -16.15
N LEU A 155 -1.17 -9.93 -16.46
CA LEU A 155 -1.93 -8.95 -15.67
C LEU A 155 -3.42 -9.30 -15.71
N ASP A 156 -4.07 -9.28 -14.54
CA ASP A 156 -5.51 -9.48 -14.46
C ASP A 156 -6.24 -8.41 -15.30
N PRO A 157 -7.11 -8.79 -16.25
CA PRO A 157 -7.88 -7.85 -17.06
C PRO A 157 -8.70 -6.84 -16.24
N ASN A 158 -9.09 -7.19 -15.00
CA ASN A 158 -9.79 -6.27 -14.09
C ASN A 158 -8.91 -5.10 -13.59
N ALA A 159 -7.59 -5.19 -13.74
CA ALA A 159 -6.71 -4.05 -13.48
C ALA A 159 -6.94 -2.89 -14.48
N GLY A 160 -7.45 -3.21 -15.68
CA GLY A 160 -7.74 -2.21 -16.72
C GLY A 160 -6.51 -1.36 -17.04
N ASP A 161 -6.70 -0.03 -17.07
CA ASP A 161 -5.64 0.93 -17.38
C ASP A 161 -4.89 1.43 -16.12
N LEU A 162 -5.10 0.82 -14.95
CA LEU A 162 -4.39 1.21 -13.74
C LEU A 162 -2.88 0.92 -13.87
N PRO A 163 -2.03 1.83 -13.38
CA PRO A 163 -0.57 1.78 -13.58
C PRO A 163 0.08 0.78 -12.61
N ILE A 164 -0.19 -0.50 -12.78
CA ILE A 164 0.43 -1.58 -11.98
C ILE A 164 1.90 -1.72 -12.37
N LEU A 165 2.78 -1.61 -11.39
CA LEU A 165 4.22 -1.77 -11.59
C LEU A 165 4.58 -3.25 -11.70
N ARG A 166 5.10 -3.63 -12.85
CA ARG A 166 5.59 -4.98 -13.15
C ARG A 166 7.12 -5.07 -13.12
N GLU A 167 7.78 -3.93 -13.12
CA GLU A 167 9.25 -3.80 -13.05
C GLU A 167 9.61 -2.72 -12.04
N SER A 168 10.63 -2.98 -11.25
CA SER A 168 11.17 -1.99 -10.32
C SER A 168 11.94 -0.91 -11.11
N ARG A 169 11.84 0.33 -10.65
CA ARG A 169 12.49 1.45 -11.34
C ARG A 169 12.85 2.58 -10.38
N GLU A 170 13.85 3.36 -10.77
CA GLU A 170 14.11 4.65 -10.14
C GLU A 170 13.06 5.67 -10.56
N GLN A 171 12.58 6.44 -9.61
CA GLN A 171 11.60 7.51 -9.83
C GLN A 171 11.69 8.52 -8.69
N PRO A 172 11.68 9.83 -8.97
CA PRO A 172 11.53 10.85 -7.95
C PRO A 172 10.21 10.69 -7.19
N LEU A 173 10.29 10.70 -5.86
CA LEU A 173 9.16 10.53 -4.96
C LEU A 173 9.16 11.65 -3.93
N ASN A 174 8.01 12.28 -3.71
CA ASN A 174 7.77 13.27 -2.66
C ASN A 174 6.77 12.76 -1.63
N ALA A 175 5.76 12.01 -2.05
CA ALA A 175 4.78 11.42 -1.17
C ALA A 175 4.41 10.00 -1.60
N VAL A 176 4.26 9.09 -0.64
CA VAL A 176 3.90 7.68 -0.85
C VAL A 176 2.75 7.28 0.06
N MET A 177 1.82 6.50 -0.49
CA MET A 177 0.67 5.96 0.24
C MET A 177 0.89 4.48 0.55
N SER A 178 0.49 4.04 1.74
CA SER A 178 0.46 2.63 2.13
C SER A 178 -0.93 2.26 2.63
N ASN A 179 -1.52 1.21 2.05
CA ASN A 179 -2.85 0.72 2.39
C ASN A 179 -2.79 -0.61 3.15
N SER A 180 -3.65 -0.73 4.16
CA SER A 180 -3.86 -1.98 4.90
C SER A 180 -5.35 -2.18 5.13
N PHE A 181 -5.93 -3.22 4.52
CA PHE A 181 -7.36 -3.52 4.57
C PHE A 181 -7.56 -4.92 5.16
N GLY A 182 -7.96 -4.98 6.43
CA GLY A 182 -8.03 -6.21 7.20
C GLY A 182 -9.41 -6.86 7.21
N PHE A 183 -9.44 -8.12 7.63
CA PHE A 183 -10.68 -8.83 7.91
C PHE A 183 -11.52 -8.10 8.95
N GLY A 184 -12.83 -8.28 8.88
CA GLY A 184 -13.79 -7.55 9.70
C GLY A 184 -14.06 -6.11 9.24
N GLY A 185 -13.51 -5.72 8.07
CA GLY A 185 -13.71 -4.40 7.49
C GLY A 185 -12.86 -3.30 8.12
N THR A 186 -11.79 -3.63 8.82
CA THR A 186 -10.85 -2.64 9.36
C THR A 186 -9.91 -2.17 8.27
N ASN A 187 -9.92 -0.88 7.98
CA ASN A 187 -9.12 -0.27 6.92
C ASN A 187 -8.23 0.83 7.51
N ALA A 188 -6.99 0.91 7.04
CA ALA A 188 -6.06 1.99 7.36
C ALA A 188 -5.26 2.41 6.12
N THR A 189 -5.07 3.71 5.97
CA THR A 189 -4.23 4.32 4.92
C THR A 189 -3.29 5.33 5.56
N LEU A 190 -2.02 5.26 5.21
CA LEU A 190 -0.99 6.19 5.63
C LEU A 190 -0.40 6.90 4.40
N ILE A 191 -0.10 8.20 4.51
CA ILE A 191 0.67 8.94 3.50
C ILE A 191 1.90 9.52 4.18
N PHE A 192 3.06 9.19 3.66
CA PHE A 192 4.35 9.72 4.09
C PHE A 192 4.90 10.67 3.03
N SER A 193 5.40 11.81 3.47
CA SER A 193 6.03 12.82 2.61
C SER A 193 7.48 13.05 3.00
N ARG A 194 8.29 13.42 2.03
CA ARG A 194 9.63 13.92 2.31
C ARG A 194 9.56 15.17 3.18
N VAL A 195 10.48 15.26 4.13
CA VAL A 195 10.68 16.50 4.88
C VAL A 195 11.11 17.60 3.90
N GLN A 196 10.42 18.71 3.95
CA GLN A 196 10.82 19.93 3.21
C GLN A 196 11.67 20.77 4.16
N ASP A 197 12.91 21.09 3.72
CA ASP A 197 13.84 21.96 4.45
C ASP A 197 13.35 23.41 4.51
#